data_667dcf0ad9929755acab04384ac6a472
#
_entry.id   667dcf0ad9929755acab04384ac6a472
#
_cell.length_a   1.000
_cell.length_b   1.000
_cell.length_c   1.000
_cell.angle_alpha   90.00
_cell.angle_beta   90.00
_cell.angle_gamma   90.00
#
_symmetry.space_group_name_H-M   'P 1'
#
loop_
_entity.id
_entity.type
_entity.pdbx_description
1 polymer ?
#
loop_
_entity_poly.entity_id
_entity_poly.type
_entity_poly.pdbx_seq_one_letter_code
_entity_poly.pdbx_strand_id
1 'polypeptide(L)'
;MTDTKTSATTSTAPAGSKETVRTQIIESLADLRAWRAQTGSLWLKGQKAAKETRGGADSPRIGFVPTMGALHQGHLELVKRAKADCDVVVVSIFVNPFQFAPHEDFGKYPRTFENDLKLLSEMGCDLVFYPSEKEIYPRGKDSIMAVVPPSPLNDTLEGAFRPTFFRGVATVVLKLFNLVQPHVAFFGEKDYQQLQVVKALVEDLDVPVEIVGVPTVRESDGLAMSSRNAYLGAAERTEATSLYKALSLVKTMADAGKDVADATAAASLLLKEEKGWTLQYLSVCHGKSLAPLTQFQKPYVIVTAAKLGEVRLIDNIVVP
;
A
#
# COMPACT_ATOMS: atom_id res chain seq x y z
N MET A 1 -68.23 -7.83 -41.83
CA MET A 1 -67.15 -7.15 -42.49
C MET A 1 -66.74 -6.01 -41.58
N THR A 2 -65.77 -6.22 -40.70
CA THR A 2 -65.13 -5.15 -39.88
C THR A 2 -63.70 -5.57 -39.64
N ASP A 3 -62.81 -4.91 -40.37
CA ASP A 3 -61.37 -5.09 -40.24
C ASP A 3 -60.90 -4.44 -38.95
N THR A 4 -60.21 -5.22 -38.10
CA THR A 4 -59.47 -4.69 -36.93
C THR A 4 -58.00 -4.73 -37.22
N LYS A 5 -57.39 -3.58 -37.50
CA LYS A 5 -55.95 -3.37 -37.60
C LYS A 5 -55.33 -3.39 -36.22
N THR A 6 -54.50 -4.40 -35.94
CA THR A 6 -53.63 -4.46 -34.76
C THR A 6 -52.33 -3.67 -35.04
N SER A 7 -52.13 -2.54 -34.36
CA SER A 7 -50.86 -1.81 -34.40
C SER A 7 -49.87 -2.40 -33.43
N ALA A 8 -48.76 -2.89 -33.96
CA ALA A 8 -47.58 -3.34 -33.16
C ALA A 8 -46.78 -2.10 -32.75
N THR A 9 -46.75 -1.81 -31.45
CA THR A 9 -45.81 -0.86 -30.83
C THR A 9 -44.51 -1.54 -30.56
N THR A 10 -43.50 -1.24 -31.34
CA THR A 10 -42.10 -1.60 -31.04
C THR A 10 -41.59 -0.74 -29.91
N SER A 11 -41.45 -1.34 -28.72
CA SER A 11 -40.75 -0.75 -27.59
C SER A 11 -39.25 -0.95 -27.79
N THR A 12 -38.53 0.15 -28.06
CA THR A 12 -37.07 0.19 -28.02
C THR A 12 -36.60 0.16 -26.56
N ALA A 13 -35.95 -0.92 -26.17
CA ALA A 13 -35.25 -1.02 -24.89
C ALA A 13 -34.08 -0.01 -24.85
N PRO A 14 -33.80 0.63 -23.69
CA PRO A 14 -32.66 1.53 -23.58
C PRO A 14 -31.35 0.76 -23.63
N ALA A 15 -30.46 1.18 -24.52
CA ALA A 15 -29.08 0.70 -24.62
C ALA A 15 -28.29 1.11 -23.39
N GLY A 16 -27.48 0.17 -22.86
CA GLY A 16 -26.33 0.48 -21.98
C GLY A 16 -26.52 0.17 -20.49
N SER A 17 -26.84 -1.06 -20.11
CA SER A 17 -26.40 -1.56 -18.81
C SER A 17 -24.90 -1.84 -18.89
N LYS A 18 -24.06 -1.01 -18.24
CA LYS A 18 -22.68 -1.38 -17.93
C LYS A 18 -22.76 -2.65 -17.11
N GLU A 19 -22.29 -3.80 -17.65
CA GLU A 19 -22.05 -4.99 -16.83
C GLU A 19 -21.13 -4.55 -15.69
N THR A 20 -21.67 -4.52 -14.49
CA THR A 20 -20.89 -4.31 -13.27
C THR A 20 -20.00 -5.54 -13.14
N VAL A 21 -18.72 -5.39 -13.50
CA VAL A 21 -17.70 -6.41 -13.27
C VAL A 21 -17.73 -6.72 -11.78
N ARG A 22 -18.22 -7.91 -11.43
CA ARG A 22 -18.35 -8.33 -10.04
C ARG A 22 -16.97 -8.71 -9.55
N THR A 23 -16.43 -8.00 -8.55
CA THR A 23 -15.15 -8.33 -7.90
C THR A 23 -15.18 -9.79 -7.43
N GLN A 24 -14.22 -10.58 -7.89
CA GLN A 24 -14.07 -11.97 -7.45
C GLN A 24 -13.35 -12.02 -6.10
N ILE A 25 -13.76 -12.94 -5.22
CA ILE A 25 -13.08 -13.19 -3.95
C ILE A 25 -12.47 -14.59 -4.02
N ILE A 26 -11.20 -14.69 -3.63
CA ILE A 26 -10.47 -15.96 -3.50
C ILE A 26 -9.81 -16.01 -2.13
N GLU A 27 -10.01 -17.11 -1.41
CA GLU A 27 -9.50 -17.34 -0.07
C GLU A 27 -8.42 -18.43 0.00
N SER A 28 -8.44 -19.39 -0.94
CA SER A 28 -7.50 -20.51 -0.97
C SER A 28 -6.37 -20.32 -1.97
N LEU A 29 -5.19 -20.89 -1.67
CA LEU A 29 -4.06 -20.92 -2.60
C LEU A 29 -4.37 -21.78 -3.84
N ALA A 30 -5.18 -22.82 -3.70
CA ALA A 30 -5.55 -23.68 -4.82
C ALA A 30 -6.36 -22.89 -5.86
N ASP A 31 -7.37 -22.15 -5.40
CA ASP A 31 -8.22 -21.34 -6.28
C ASP A 31 -7.44 -20.17 -6.90
N LEU A 32 -6.52 -19.55 -6.15
CA LEU A 32 -5.67 -18.48 -6.69
C LEU A 32 -4.77 -18.99 -7.82
N ARG A 33 -4.17 -20.17 -7.64
CA ARG A 33 -3.36 -20.81 -8.69
C ARG A 33 -4.20 -21.18 -9.92
N ALA A 34 -5.40 -21.71 -9.70
CA ALA A 34 -6.33 -22.03 -10.78
C ALA A 34 -6.76 -20.76 -11.55
N TRP A 35 -7.11 -19.70 -10.84
CA TRP A 35 -7.39 -18.39 -11.41
C TRP A 35 -6.23 -17.86 -12.23
N ARG A 36 -5.01 -17.92 -11.68
CA ARG A 36 -3.80 -17.43 -12.37
C ARG A 36 -3.52 -18.19 -13.68
N ALA A 37 -3.65 -19.51 -13.66
CA ALA A 37 -3.49 -20.35 -14.84
C ALA A 37 -4.56 -20.08 -15.94
N GLN A 38 -5.76 -19.70 -15.52
CA GLN A 38 -6.87 -19.42 -16.44
C GLN A 38 -6.85 -17.99 -16.99
N THR A 39 -6.29 -17.03 -16.24
CA THR A 39 -6.36 -15.60 -16.57
C THR A 39 -5.85 -15.30 -17.99
N GLY A 40 -4.74 -15.92 -18.41
CA GLY A 40 -4.24 -15.78 -19.77
C GLY A 40 -5.19 -16.36 -20.82
N SER A 41 -5.77 -17.53 -20.61
CA SER A 41 -6.63 -18.22 -21.57
C SER A 41 -8.04 -17.63 -21.69
N LEU A 42 -8.60 -17.12 -20.59
CA LEU A 42 -9.89 -16.43 -20.58
C LEU A 42 -9.80 -15.05 -21.23
N TRP A 43 -8.70 -14.35 -21.01
CA TRP A 43 -8.41 -13.06 -21.64
C TRP A 43 -8.40 -13.19 -23.17
N LEU A 44 -7.70 -14.20 -23.69
CA LEU A 44 -7.65 -14.45 -25.14
C LEU A 44 -9.01 -14.74 -25.77
N LYS A 45 -9.96 -15.32 -25.00
CA LYS A 45 -11.31 -15.68 -25.50
C LYS A 45 -12.32 -14.52 -25.42
N GLY A 46 -12.18 -13.64 -24.42
CA GLY A 46 -13.22 -12.65 -24.09
C GLY A 46 -12.95 -11.23 -24.56
N GLN A 47 -11.71 -10.85 -24.77
CA GLN A 47 -11.35 -9.43 -24.99
C GLN A 47 -10.67 -9.09 -26.32
N LYS A 48 -10.55 -10.04 -27.24
CA LYS A 48 -9.96 -9.79 -28.57
C LYS A 48 -10.65 -8.68 -29.40
N ALA A 49 -11.79 -8.17 -28.94
CA ALA A 49 -12.59 -7.19 -29.68
C ALA A 49 -12.51 -5.75 -29.12
N ALA A 50 -11.89 -5.46 -27.98
CA ALA A 50 -12.14 -4.19 -27.30
C ALA A 50 -10.93 -3.35 -26.86
N LYS A 51 -9.67 -3.87 -26.83
CA LYS A 51 -8.51 -3.05 -26.44
C LYS A 51 -7.22 -3.60 -27.05
N GLU A 52 -6.43 -2.74 -27.69
CA GLU A 52 -4.98 -2.95 -27.83
C GLU A 52 -4.41 -3.11 -26.41
N THR A 53 -3.87 -4.29 -26.11
CA THR A 53 -3.22 -4.56 -24.80
C THR A 53 -2.07 -3.60 -24.63
N ARG A 54 -1.96 -2.93 -23.49
CA ARG A 54 -0.91 -1.94 -23.16
C ARG A 54 0.52 -2.49 -23.22
N GLY A 55 0.69 -3.78 -23.44
CA GLY A 55 1.97 -4.46 -23.53
C GLY A 55 2.23 -5.22 -24.83
N GLY A 56 1.32 -5.21 -25.82
CA GLY A 56 1.49 -5.98 -27.07
C GLY A 56 1.60 -7.50 -26.85
N ALA A 57 1.30 -7.99 -25.67
CA ALA A 57 1.43 -9.36 -25.26
C ALA A 57 0.07 -10.09 -25.31
N ASP A 58 0.11 -11.39 -25.59
CA ASP A 58 -1.05 -12.28 -25.61
C ASP A 58 -1.66 -12.53 -24.20
N SER A 59 -1.19 -11.86 -23.15
CA SER A 59 -1.65 -12.01 -21.76
C SER A 59 -1.87 -10.63 -21.11
N PRO A 60 -2.85 -10.52 -20.17
CA PRO A 60 -3.14 -9.26 -19.48
C PRO A 60 -2.00 -8.84 -18.56
N ARG A 61 -1.73 -7.53 -18.48
CA ARG A 61 -0.84 -6.95 -17.48
C ARG A 61 -1.54 -6.95 -16.12
N ILE A 62 -1.04 -7.70 -15.17
CA ILE A 62 -1.61 -7.86 -13.82
C ILE A 62 -0.93 -6.86 -12.88
N GLY A 63 -1.72 -5.97 -12.27
CA GLY A 63 -1.33 -5.09 -11.18
C GLY A 63 -1.72 -5.70 -9.83
N PHE A 64 -0.88 -5.49 -8.83
CA PHE A 64 -1.09 -6.02 -7.48
C PHE A 64 -0.97 -4.93 -6.42
N VAL A 65 -1.92 -4.90 -5.49
CA VAL A 65 -1.92 -4.01 -4.32
C VAL A 65 -1.98 -4.86 -3.05
N PRO A 66 -0.84 -5.16 -2.41
CA PRO A 66 -0.85 -5.86 -1.12
C PRO A 66 -1.29 -4.93 0.01
N THR A 67 -2.29 -5.36 0.79
CA THR A 67 -2.80 -4.63 1.95
C THR A 67 -3.03 -5.53 3.16
N MET A 68 -3.20 -4.91 4.32
CA MET A 68 -3.67 -5.60 5.52
C MET A 68 -5.16 -5.36 5.81
N GLY A 69 -5.90 -4.75 4.88
CA GLY A 69 -7.29 -4.32 5.10
C GLY A 69 -7.40 -3.00 5.84
N ALA A 70 -8.59 -2.71 6.39
CA ALA A 70 -8.96 -1.40 6.95
C ALA A 70 -8.66 -0.27 5.97
N LEU A 71 -9.21 -0.42 4.76
CA LEU A 71 -8.89 0.42 3.62
C LEU A 71 -9.37 1.87 3.82
N HIS A 72 -8.54 2.79 3.38
CA HIS A 72 -8.82 4.23 3.36
C HIS A 72 -8.40 4.80 2.01
N GLN A 73 -8.67 6.10 1.78
CA GLN A 73 -8.39 6.76 0.50
C GLN A 73 -6.96 6.58 0.01
N GLY A 74 -5.97 6.47 0.91
CA GLY A 74 -4.59 6.16 0.54
C GLY A 74 -4.46 4.81 -0.18
N HIS A 75 -5.15 3.77 0.29
CA HIS A 75 -5.18 2.47 -0.40
C HIS A 75 -5.95 2.52 -1.72
N LEU A 76 -7.06 3.28 -1.76
CA LEU A 76 -7.85 3.42 -2.99
C LEU A 76 -7.07 4.13 -4.09
N GLU A 77 -6.15 5.04 -3.75
CA GLU A 77 -5.26 5.68 -4.72
C GLU A 77 -4.26 4.69 -5.34
N LEU A 78 -3.78 3.67 -4.56
CA LEU A 78 -3.00 2.55 -5.12
C LEU A 78 -3.81 1.76 -6.15
N VAL A 79 -5.07 1.41 -5.80
CA VAL A 79 -5.97 0.68 -6.70
C VAL A 79 -6.27 1.50 -7.96
N LYS A 80 -6.54 2.78 -7.83
CA LYS A 80 -6.77 3.69 -8.94
C LYS A 80 -5.55 3.75 -9.87
N ARG A 81 -4.35 3.85 -9.33
CA ARG A 81 -3.12 3.82 -10.09
C ARG A 81 -2.95 2.48 -10.80
N ALA A 82 -3.19 1.36 -10.11
CA ALA A 82 -3.14 0.03 -10.71
C ALA A 82 -4.14 -0.14 -11.87
N LYS A 83 -5.37 0.36 -11.71
CA LYS A 83 -6.40 0.34 -12.79
C LYS A 83 -6.01 1.21 -13.99
N ALA A 84 -5.22 2.27 -13.77
CA ALA A 84 -4.73 3.10 -14.86
C ALA A 84 -3.60 2.43 -15.66
N ASP A 85 -2.74 1.65 -14.98
CA ASP A 85 -1.51 1.09 -15.56
C ASP A 85 -1.63 -0.37 -16.00
N CYS A 86 -2.66 -1.11 -15.51
CA CYS A 86 -2.81 -2.56 -15.70
C CYS A 86 -4.18 -2.94 -16.24
N ASP A 87 -4.28 -4.13 -16.81
CA ASP A 87 -5.51 -4.68 -17.39
C ASP A 87 -6.36 -5.39 -16.33
N VAL A 88 -5.70 -6.06 -15.37
CA VAL A 88 -6.32 -6.79 -14.27
C VAL A 88 -5.70 -6.31 -12.96
N VAL A 89 -6.51 -5.99 -11.96
CA VAL A 89 -6.06 -5.55 -10.64
C VAL A 89 -6.45 -6.55 -9.58
N VAL A 90 -5.44 -7.04 -8.86
CA VAL A 90 -5.56 -7.91 -7.71
C VAL A 90 -5.22 -7.12 -6.44
N VAL A 91 -6.07 -7.20 -5.43
CA VAL A 91 -5.79 -6.63 -4.10
C VAL A 91 -5.75 -7.79 -3.10
N SER A 92 -4.71 -7.89 -2.28
CA SER A 92 -4.76 -8.80 -1.13
C SER A 92 -5.17 -8.07 0.14
N ILE A 93 -5.94 -8.77 0.98
CA ILE A 93 -6.27 -8.34 2.34
C ILE A 93 -5.78 -9.43 3.28
N PHE A 94 -4.62 -9.19 3.91
CA PHE A 94 -4.02 -10.16 4.83
C PHE A 94 -3.27 -9.46 5.97
N VAL A 95 -3.82 -9.55 7.19
CA VAL A 95 -3.13 -9.04 8.40
C VAL A 95 -2.02 -10.03 8.76
N ASN A 96 -0.79 -9.69 8.38
CA ASN A 96 0.35 -10.59 8.48
C ASN A 96 0.89 -10.68 9.92
N PRO A 97 0.71 -11.80 10.64
CA PRO A 97 1.19 -11.93 12.01
C PRO A 97 2.71 -11.92 12.15
N PHE A 98 3.44 -12.23 11.07
CA PHE A 98 4.90 -12.36 11.08
C PHE A 98 5.63 -11.00 11.14
N GLN A 99 4.94 -9.89 10.87
CA GLN A 99 5.50 -8.54 10.94
C GLN A 99 5.16 -7.79 12.22
N PHE A 100 4.45 -8.43 13.17
CA PHE A 100 4.11 -7.81 14.45
C PHE A 100 4.95 -8.43 15.57
N ALA A 101 5.54 -7.57 16.40
CA ALA A 101 6.14 -8.00 17.66
C ALA A 101 5.04 -8.34 18.68
N PRO A 102 5.33 -9.16 19.72
CA PRO A 102 4.33 -9.60 20.70
C PRO A 102 3.58 -8.46 21.42
N HIS A 103 4.21 -7.28 21.53
CA HIS A 103 3.64 -6.10 22.20
C HIS A 103 2.97 -5.11 21.24
N GLU A 104 2.94 -5.40 19.93
CA GLU A 104 2.31 -4.56 18.93
C GLU A 104 0.80 -4.85 18.76
N ASP A 105 0.14 -4.04 17.97
CA ASP A 105 -1.31 -3.96 17.82
C ASP A 105 -1.96 -5.08 16.98
N PHE A 106 -1.30 -6.23 16.76
CA PHE A 106 -1.83 -7.32 15.94
C PHE A 106 -3.26 -7.74 16.30
N GLY A 107 -3.52 -7.93 17.61
CA GLY A 107 -4.85 -8.33 18.10
C GLY A 107 -5.92 -7.24 17.98
N LYS A 108 -5.49 -5.97 17.94
CA LYS A 108 -6.37 -4.80 17.84
C LYS A 108 -6.46 -4.25 16.41
N TYR A 109 -5.61 -4.75 15.48
CA TYR A 109 -5.57 -4.25 14.11
C TYR A 109 -6.97 -4.38 13.46
N PRO A 110 -7.52 -3.31 12.87
CA PRO A 110 -8.89 -3.31 12.37
C PRO A 110 -9.08 -4.37 11.27
N ARG A 111 -10.20 -5.09 11.35
CA ARG A 111 -10.63 -6.09 10.36
C ARG A 111 -12.02 -5.71 9.87
N THR A 112 -12.10 -5.10 8.70
CA THR A 112 -13.30 -4.45 8.15
C THR A 112 -13.62 -5.02 6.76
N PHE A 113 -13.52 -6.35 6.58
CA PHE A 113 -13.56 -7.01 5.28
C PHE A 113 -14.75 -6.59 4.42
N GLU A 114 -15.96 -6.55 4.99
CA GLU A 114 -17.17 -6.20 4.24
C GLU A 114 -17.11 -4.75 3.69
N ASN A 115 -16.60 -3.81 4.49
CA ASN A 115 -16.41 -2.44 4.07
C ASN A 115 -15.29 -2.34 3.02
N ASP A 116 -14.19 -3.05 3.23
CA ASP A 116 -13.07 -3.09 2.31
C ASP A 116 -13.48 -3.66 0.95
N LEU A 117 -14.24 -4.76 0.95
CA LEU A 117 -14.77 -5.38 -0.27
C LEU A 117 -15.71 -4.42 -1.02
N LYS A 118 -16.57 -3.71 -0.30
CA LYS A 118 -17.46 -2.69 -0.89
C LYS A 118 -16.64 -1.62 -1.61
N LEU A 119 -15.65 -1.03 -0.93
CA LEU A 119 -14.78 0.00 -1.51
C LEU A 119 -14.03 -0.50 -2.75
N LEU A 120 -13.47 -1.72 -2.69
CA LEU A 120 -12.76 -2.32 -3.82
C LEU A 120 -13.69 -2.62 -5.00
N SER A 121 -14.91 -3.04 -4.74
CA SER A 121 -15.91 -3.29 -5.78
C SER A 121 -16.34 -2.00 -6.47
N GLU A 122 -16.52 -0.92 -5.72
CA GLU A 122 -16.82 0.42 -6.26
C GLU A 122 -15.66 0.96 -7.13
N MET A 123 -14.41 0.61 -6.80
CA MET A 123 -13.22 0.92 -7.60
C MET A 123 -13.06 0.02 -8.83
N GLY A 124 -13.89 -1.02 -8.99
CA GLY A 124 -13.79 -2.00 -10.08
C GLY A 124 -12.55 -2.88 -9.97
N CYS A 125 -12.14 -3.24 -8.76
CA CYS A 125 -11.11 -4.26 -8.52
C CYS A 125 -11.56 -5.59 -9.09
N ASP A 126 -10.69 -6.29 -9.81
CA ASP A 126 -11.06 -7.54 -10.51
C ASP A 126 -11.04 -8.73 -9.55
N LEU A 127 -10.06 -8.79 -8.64
CA LEU A 127 -9.88 -9.88 -7.68
C LEU A 127 -9.45 -9.36 -6.30
N VAL A 128 -10.10 -9.86 -5.26
CA VAL A 128 -9.66 -9.73 -3.86
C VAL A 128 -9.16 -11.09 -3.39
N PHE A 129 -7.88 -11.17 -3.02
CA PHE A 129 -7.28 -12.33 -2.38
C PHE A 129 -7.31 -12.15 -0.87
N TYR A 130 -8.12 -12.97 -0.18
CA TYR A 130 -8.38 -12.89 1.27
C TYR A 130 -8.02 -14.22 1.96
N PRO A 131 -6.71 -14.57 2.03
CA PRO A 131 -6.29 -15.84 2.60
C PRO A 131 -6.33 -15.85 4.13
N SER A 132 -6.54 -17.03 4.69
CA SER A 132 -6.29 -17.28 6.12
C SER A 132 -4.78 -17.33 6.43
N GLU A 133 -4.43 -17.21 7.71
CA GLU A 133 -3.04 -17.41 8.16
C GLU A 133 -2.52 -18.81 7.79
N LYS A 134 -3.37 -19.83 7.89
CA LYS A 134 -3.01 -21.21 7.55
C LYS A 134 -2.69 -21.40 6.06
N GLU A 135 -3.35 -20.66 5.19
CA GLU A 135 -3.02 -20.63 3.75
C GLU A 135 -1.62 -20.06 3.51
N ILE A 136 -1.31 -18.91 4.11
CA ILE A 136 0.00 -18.26 3.91
C ILE A 136 1.13 -18.99 4.68
N TYR A 137 0.84 -19.47 5.89
CA TYR A 137 1.81 -20.12 6.79
C TYR A 137 1.35 -21.51 7.22
N PRO A 138 1.29 -22.51 6.32
CA PRO A 138 0.73 -23.83 6.63
C PRO A 138 1.49 -24.61 7.72
N ARG A 139 2.75 -24.26 8.00
CA ARG A 139 3.58 -24.84 9.07
C ARG A 139 3.69 -23.92 10.29
N GLY A 140 2.88 -22.85 10.35
CA GLY A 140 3.00 -21.78 11.34
C GLY A 140 4.12 -20.78 11.00
N LYS A 141 3.96 -19.55 11.44
CA LYS A 141 4.89 -18.42 11.15
C LYS A 141 6.32 -18.63 11.67
N ASP A 142 6.50 -19.47 12.70
CA ASP A 142 7.80 -19.72 13.33
C ASP A 142 8.60 -20.85 12.64
N SER A 143 7.98 -21.58 11.69
CA SER A 143 8.56 -22.74 10.99
C SER A 143 8.67 -22.52 9.48
N ILE A 144 8.99 -21.32 9.05
CA ILE A 144 9.09 -20.94 7.62
C ILE A 144 10.50 -20.46 7.27
N MET A 145 10.83 -20.59 5.98
CA MET A 145 11.95 -19.86 5.41
C MET A 145 11.60 -18.37 5.40
N ALA A 146 12.52 -17.53 5.82
CA ALA A 146 12.32 -16.09 5.90
C ALA A 146 13.35 -15.33 5.08
N VAL A 147 12.92 -14.19 4.51
CA VAL A 147 13.80 -13.22 3.86
C VAL A 147 14.18 -12.16 4.87
N VAL A 148 15.47 -11.91 5.02
CA VAL A 148 16.00 -10.88 5.93
C VAL A 148 16.68 -9.80 5.09
N PRO A 149 16.13 -8.58 5.05
CA PRO A 149 16.78 -7.49 4.32
C PRO A 149 18.14 -7.14 4.97
N PRO A 150 19.12 -6.67 4.18
CA PRO A 150 20.42 -6.28 4.71
C PRO A 150 20.38 -4.97 5.50
N SER A 151 21.41 -4.70 6.32
CA SER A 151 21.70 -3.36 6.84
C SER A 151 22.01 -2.40 5.66
N PRO A 152 21.62 -1.11 5.73
CA PRO A 152 20.88 -0.45 6.81
C PRO A 152 19.34 -0.59 6.70
N LEU A 153 18.81 -1.25 5.67
CA LEU A 153 17.36 -1.34 5.42
C LEU A 153 16.59 -2.02 6.55
N ASN A 154 17.22 -2.96 7.26
CA ASN A 154 16.55 -3.78 8.28
C ASN A 154 16.71 -3.26 9.71
N ASP A 155 17.73 -2.47 10.01
CA ASP A 155 18.18 -2.18 11.37
C ASP A 155 18.29 -0.68 11.72
N THR A 156 17.91 0.20 10.81
CA THR A 156 17.81 1.65 11.05
C THR A 156 16.35 2.11 11.01
N LEU A 157 16.08 3.32 11.48
CA LEU A 157 14.75 3.94 11.43
C LEU A 157 13.67 3.01 12.01
N GLU A 158 12.69 2.58 11.21
CA GLU A 158 11.66 1.61 11.63
C GLU A 158 12.28 0.31 12.16
N GLY A 159 13.32 -0.19 11.50
CA GLY A 159 13.98 -1.44 11.87
C GLY A 159 14.65 -1.38 13.24
N ALA A 160 15.19 -0.24 13.66
CA ALA A 160 15.76 -0.04 14.98
C ALA A 160 14.71 -0.14 16.10
N PHE A 161 13.47 0.31 15.84
CA PHE A 161 12.36 0.27 16.79
C PHE A 161 11.50 -1.00 16.67
N ARG A 162 11.58 -1.69 15.54
CA ARG A 162 10.80 -2.89 15.19
C ARG A 162 11.70 -3.95 14.54
N PRO A 163 12.62 -4.58 15.28
CA PRO A 163 13.72 -5.39 14.71
C PRO A 163 13.30 -6.57 13.81
N THR A 164 12.07 -7.09 13.96
CA THR A 164 11.55 -8.21 13.16
C THR A 164 10.61 -7.79 12.05
N PHE A 165 10.26 -6.50 11.98
CA PHE A 165 9.24 -5.97 11.09
C PHE A 165 9.55 -6.24 9.61
N PHE A 166 10.71 -5.82 9.14
CA PHE A 166 11.06 -5.94 7.72
C PHE A 166 11.34 -7.38 7.28
N ARG A 167 11.80 -8.24 8.19
CA ARG A 167 11.84 -9.69 7.95
C ARG A 167 10.43 -10.22 7.67
N GLY A 168 9.44 -9.80 8.45
CA GLY A 168 8.04 -10.16 8.26
C GLY A 168 7.48 -9.65 6.94
N VAL A 169 7.73 -8.38 6.62
CA VAL A 169 7.27 -7.71 5.38
C VAL A 169 7.91 -8.36 4.15
N ALA A 170 9.24 -8.47 4.09
CA ALA A 170 9.94 -9.05 2.94
C ALA A 170 9.47 -10.49 2.66
N THR A 171 9.31 -11.27 3.73
CA THR A 171 8.85 -12.67 3.60
C THR A 171 7.43 -12.77 3.05
N VAL A 172 6.47 -12.00 3.59
CA VAL A 172 5.08 -12.08 3.11
C VAL A 172 4.94 -11.51 1.71
N VAL A 173 5.63 -10.41 1.40
CA VAL A 173 5.58 -9.80 0.08
C VAL A 173 6.11 -10.74 -0.98
N LEU A 174 7.26 -11.39 -0.75
CA LEU A 174 7.81 -12.39 -1.67
C LEU A 174 6.84 -13.58 -1.85
N LYS A 175 6.22 -14.07 -0.77
CA LYS A 175 5.20 -15.13 -0.87
C LYS A 175 4.02 -14.69 -1.72
N LEU A 176 3.51 -13.48 -1.51
CA LEU A 176 2.39 -12.93 -2.29
C LEU A 176 2.78 -12.73 -3.76
N PHE A 177 3.99 -12.27 -4.07
CA PHE A 177 4.49 -12.17 -5.44
C PHE A 177 4.53 -13.54 -6.13
N ASN A 178 5.05 -14.56 -5.45
CA ASN A 178 5.09 -15.93 -5.99
C ASN A 178 3.70 -16.56 -6.19
N LEU A 179 2.69 -16.12 -5.44
CA LEU A 179 1.32 -16.63 -5.51
C LEU A 179 0.51 -15.90 -6.58
N VAL A 180 0.55 -14.58 -6.59
CA VAL A 180 -0.23 -13.72 -7.53
C VAL A 180 0.47 -13.64 -8.88
N GLN A 181 1.81 -13.68 -8.91
CA GLN A 181 2.65 -13.50 -10.09
C GLN A 181 2.26 -12.22 -10.87
N PRO A 182 2.29 -11.05 -10.22
CA PRO A 182 1.93 -9.79 -10.88
C PRO A 182 3.06 -9.33 -11.80
N HIS A 183 2.73 -8.46 -12.76
CA HIS A 183 3.73 -7.75 -13.56
C HIS A 183 4.18 -6.46 -12.86
N VAL A 184 3.27 -5.83 -12.10
CA VAL A 184 3.51 -4.58 -11.37
C VAL A 184 2.89 -4.67 -10.00
N ALA A 185 3.57 -4.19 -8.96
CA ALA A 185 3.02 -4.06 -7.62
C ALA A 185 3.11 -2.61 -7.12
N PHE A 186 2.04 -2.14 -6.48
CA PHE A 186 1.89 -0.74 -6.06
C PHE A 186 1.97 -0.63 -4.55
N PHE A 187 2.84 0.27 -4.07
CA PHE A 187 3.07 0.52 -2.66
C PHE A 187 3.00 2.02 -2.36
N GLY A 188 2.44 2.38 -1.19
CA GLY A 188 2.40 3.78 -0.77
C GLY A 188 3.77 4.28 -0.32
N GLU A 189 4.15 5.49 -0.73
CA GLU A 189 5.37 6.16 -0.27
C GLU A 189 5.31 6.56 1.20
N LYS A 190 4.12 6.53 1.82
CA LYS A 190 3.97 6.76 3.26
C LYS A 190 4.85 5.82 4.09
N ASP A 191 4.91 4.55 3.74
CA ASP A 191 5.76 3.54 4.36
C ASP A 191 7.08 3.43 3.57
N TYR A 192 7.82 4.56 3.51
CA TYR A 192 8.92 4.75 2.57
C TYR A 192 10.05 3.73 2.71
N GLN A 193 10.46 3.41 3.95
CA GLN A 193 11.48 2.39 4.18
C GLN A 193 10.98 1.01 3.72
N GLN A 194 9.71 0.67 3.94
CA GLN A 194 9.10 -0.54 3.40
C GLN A 194 9.17 -0.58 1.87
N LEU A 195 8.88 0.54 1.21
CA LEU A 195 8.99 0.64 -0.24
C LEU A 195 10.43 0.36 -0.73
N GLN A 196 11.46 0.90 -0.03
CA GLN A 196 12.85 0.62 -0.38
C GLN A 196 13.23 -0.85 -0.11
N VAL A 197 12.75 -1.44 0.99
CA VAL A 197 12.93 -2.88 1.27
C VAL A 197 12.33 -3.75 0.16
N VAL A 198 11.13 -3.41 -0.33
CA VAL A 198 10.48 -4.17 -1.41
C VAL A 198 11.20 -3.98 -2.75
N LYS A 199 11.72 -2.78 -3.03
CA LYS A 199 12.56 -2.54 -4.22
C LYS A 199 13.84 -3.36 -4.18
N ALA A 200 14.55 -3.35 -3.05
CA ALA A 200 15.74 -4.20 -2.87
C ALA A 200 15.41 -5.71 -2.97
N LEU A 201 14.28 -6.14 -2.42
CA LEU A 201 13.82 -7.52 -2.50
C LEU A 201 13.69 -8.01 -3.95
N VAL A 202 13.07 -7.22 -4.83
CA VAL A 202 12.87 -7.63 -6.22
C VAL A 202 14.17 -7.55 -7.03
N GLU A 203 15.03 -6.58 -6.73
CA GLU A 203 16.34 -6.41 -7.35
C GLU A 203 17.30 -7.53 -6.95
N ASP A 204 17.47 -7.78 -5.64
CA ASP A 204 18.44 -8.75 -5.12
C ASP A 204 18.05 -10.21 -5.39
N LEU A 205 16.76 -10.51 -5.51
CA LEU A 205 16.24 -11.87 -5.71
C LEU A 205 15.72 -12.12 -7.13
N ASP A 206 16.02 -11.24 -8.08
CA ASP A 206 15.63 -11.36 -9.49
C ASP A 206 14.13 -11.63 -9.68
N VAL A 207 13.28 -11.02 -8.81
CA VAL A 207 11.82 -11.19 -8.90
C VAL A 207 11.29 -10.34 -10.03
N PRO A 208 10.62 -10.92 -11.06
CA PRO A 208 10.21 -10.19 -12.27
C PRO A 208 8.93 -9.35 -12.03
N VAL A 209 8.99 -8.44 -11.06
CA VAL A 209 7.87 -7.54 -10.68
C VAL A 209 8.35 -6.10 -10.65
N GLU A 210 7.73 -5.23 -11.43
CA GLU A 210 7.95 -3.79 -11.34
C GLU A 210 7.34 -3.23 -10.07
N ILE A 211 8.09 -2.40 -9.31
CA ILE A 211 7.60 -1.76 -8.09
C ILE A 211 7.34 -0.28 -8.32
N VAL A 212 6.07 0.10 -8.18
CA VAL A 212 5.61 1.48 -8.32
C VAL A 212 5.30 2.08 -6.95
N GLY A 213 6.00 3.17 -6.60
CA GLY A 213 5.66 4.02 -5.46
C GLY A 213 4.50 4.96 -5.83
N VAL A 214 3.54 5.08 -4.93
CA VAL A 214 2.43 6.03 -5.09
C VAL A 214 2.51 7.07 -3.96
N PRO A 215 2.46 8.38 -4.28
CA PRO A 215 2.61 9.44 -3.31
C PRO A 215 1.67 9.33 -2.12
N THR A 216 2.15 9.78 -0.95
CA THR A 216 1.37 9.79 0.29
C THR A 216 0.10 10.63 0.14
N VAL A 217 -1.06 10.01 0.35
CA VAL A 217 -2.34 10.72 0.42
C VAL A 217 -2.50 11.32 1.82
N ARG A 218 -2.89 12.59 1.87
CA ARG A 218 -3.10 13.33 3.11
C ARG A 218 -4.53 13.80 3.24
N GLU A 219 -4.95 13.96 4.47
CA GLU A 219 -6.18 14.69 4.79
C GLU A 219 -5.98 16.20 4.52
N SER A 220 -7.07 16.97 4.51
CA SER A 220 -7.03 18.41 4.17
C SER A 220 -6.15 19.24 5.09
N ASP A 221 -5.89 18.76 6.30
CA ASP A 221 -5.01 19.39 7.30
C ASP A 221 -3.55 18.91 7.26
N GLY A 222 -3.22 18.05 6.30
CA GLY A 222 -1.87 17.55 6.06
C GLY A 222 -1.55 16.20 6.71
N LEU A 223 -2.38 15.68 7.61
CA LEU A 223 -2.14 14.38 8.23
C LEU A 223 -2.11 13.26 7.19
N ALA A 224 -1.06 12.46 7.17
CA ALA A 224 -0.98 11.29 6.30
C ALA A 224 -2.08 10.27 6.66
N MET A 225 -2.79 9.77 5.65
CA MET A 225 -3.83 8.77 5.87
C MET A 225 -3.23 7.45 6.36
N SER A 226 -3.80 6.91 7.43
CA SER A 226 -3.39 5.66 8.06
C SER A 226 -4.56 4.97 8.75
N SER A 227 -4.61 3.64 8.68
CA SER A 227 -5.60 2.85 9.44
C SER A 227 -5.47 3.08 10.95
N ARG A 228 -4.27 3.46 11.44
CA ARG A 228 -4.04 3.80 12.85
C ARG A 228 -4.59 5.15 13.27
N ASN A 229 -4.97 6.02 12.33
CA ASN A 229 -5.66 7.29 12.67
C ASN A 229 -7.00 7.03 13.38
N ALA A 230 -7.60 5.86 13.17
CA ALA A 230 -8.83 5.45 13.87
C ALA A 230 -8.65 5.24 15.39
N TYR A 231 -7.41 5.13 15.87
CA TYR A 231 -7.11 5.01 17.31
C TYR A 231 -6.99 6.36 18.03
N LEU A 232 -6.88 7.46 17.27
CA LEU A 232 -6.72 8.81 17.82
C LEU A 232 -8.03 9.33 18.41
N GLY A 233 -7.99 9.78 19.65
CA GLY A 233 -9.07 10.57 20.22
C GLY A 233 -9.20 11.96 19.53
N ALA A 234 -10.30 12.68 19.74
CA ALA A 234 -10.55 13.94 19.06
C ALA A 234 -9.43 14.99 19.28
N ALA A 235 -8.89 15.09 20.50
CA ALA A 235 -7.77 15.98 20.80
C ALA A 235 -6.48 15.51 20.10
N GLU A 236 -6.15 14.22 20.20
CA GLU A 236 -4.99 13.63 19.55
C GLU A 236 -5.05 13.76 18.03
N ARG A 237 -6.25 13.62 17.43
CA ARG A 237 -6.44 13.79 15.97
C ARG A 237 -6.06 15.21 15.50
N THR A 238 -6.35 16.23 16.30
CA THR A 238 -5.94 17.61 16.01
C THR A 238 -4.42 17.77 16.15
N GLU A 239 -3.84 17.29 17.24
CA GLU A 239 -2.40 17.33 17.51
C GLU A 239 -1.56 16.54 16.50
N ALA A 240 -2.11 15.46 15.94
CA ALA A 240 -1.41 14.60 14.97
C ALA A 240 -0.89 15.35 13.74
N THR A 241 -1.49 16.49 13.39
CA THR A 241 -1.04 17.35 12.29
C THR A 241 0.35 17.95 12.51
N SER A 242 0.80 18.05 13.76
CA SER A 242 2.12 18.57 14.11
C SER A 242 3.27 17.72 13.55
N LEU A 243 3.02 16.41 13.29
CA LEU A 243 3.98 15.54 12.65
C LEU A 243 4.34 16.03 11.23
N TYR A 244 3.34 16.36 10.43
CA TYR A 244 3.55 16.89 9.09
C TYR A 244 4.11 18.32 9.10
N LYS A 245 3.73 19.14 10.09
CA LYS A 245 4.30 20.49 10.28
C LYS A 245 5.82 20.40 10.55
N ALA A 246 6.25 19.44 11.39
CA ALA A 246 7.66 19.22 11.68
C ALA A 246 8.46 18.83 10.42
N LEU A 247 7.93 17.89 9.61
CA LEU A 247 8.56 17.51 8.34
C LEU A 247 8.61 18.69 7.36
N SER A 248 7.52 19.47 7.28
CA SER A 248 7.45 20.66 6.41
C SER A 248 8.43 21.75 6.85
N LEU A 249 8.68 21.90 8.15
CA LEU A 249 9.69 22.81 8.68
C LEU A 249 11.09 22.40 8.20
N VAL A 250 11.45 21.11 8.29
CA VAL A 250 12.75 20.62 7.77
C VAL A 250 12.90 20.95 6.29
N LYS A 251 11.84 20.68 5.48
CA LYS A 251 11.87 20.97 4.05
C LYS A 251 12.03 22.49 3.77
N THR A 252 11.30 23.33 4.51
CA THR A 252 11.38 24.79 4.35
C THR A 252 12.78 25.30 4.70
N MET A 253 13.39 24.78 5.77
CA MET A 253 14.76 25.13 6.16
C MET A 253 15.79 24.64 5.13
N ALA A 254 15.59 23.48 4.54
CA ALA A 254 16.41 22.97 3.41
C ALA A 254 16.34 23.92 2.20
N ASP A 255 15.12 24.32 1.81
CA ASP A 255 14.91 25.26 0.71
C ASP A 255 15.51 26.65 0.98
N ALA A 256 15.65 27.02 2.26
CA ALA A 256 16.32 28.25 2.72
C ALA A 256 17.86 28.10 2.88
N GLY A 257 18.43 26.94 2.50
CA GLY A 257 19.88 26.72 2.55
C GLY A 257 20.45 26.49 3.95
N LYS A 258 19.62 26.13 4.94
CA LYS A 258 20.07 25.71 6.27
C LYS A 258 20.68 24.31 6.21
N ASP A 259 21.48 23.96 7.21
CA ASP A 259 22.03 22.62 7.29
C ASP A 259 21.01 21.58 7.87
N VAL A 260 21.33 20.30 7.72
CA VAL A 260 20.47 19.20 8.18
C VAL A 260 20.34 19.18 9.70
N ALA A 261 21.43 19.48 10.43
CA ALA A 261 21.44 19.44 11.89
C ALA A 261 20.50 20.50 12.48
N ASP A 262 20.61 21.75 12.02
CA ASP A 262 19.74 22.85 12.45
C ASP A 262 18.27 22.56 12.12
N ALA A 263 17.99 22.09 10.89
CA ALA A 263 16.64 21.81 10.45
C ALA A 263 15.97 20.68 11.26
N THR A 264 16.70 19.59 11.50
CA THR A 264 16.17 18.46 12.27
C THR A 264 16.05 18.78 13.76
N ALA A 265 16.94 19.60 14.31
CA ALA A 265 16.86 20.07 15.70
C ALA A 265 15.62 20.97 15.90
N ALA A 266 15.38 21.94 15.02
CA ALA A 266 14.21 22.83 15.10
C ALA A 266 12.89 22.03 15.01
N ALA A 267 12.78 21.09 14.08
CA ALA A 267 11.59 20.26 13.93
C ALA A 267 11.39 19.29 15.11
N SER A 268 12.48 18.77 15.69
CA SER A 268 12.43 17.95 16.90
C SER A 268 11.96 18.74 18.11
N LEU A 269 12.38 20.00 18.22
CA LEU A 269 11.95 20.91 19.30
C LEU A 269 10.43 21.20 19.17
N LEU A 270 9.94 21.49 17.96
CA LEU A 270 8.53 21.70 17.70
C LEU A 270 7.69 20.55 18.24
N LEU A 271 8.06 19.29 17.93
CA LEU A 271 7.31 18.12 18.43
C LEU A 271 7.45 17.92 19.94
N LYS A 272 8.56 18.31 20.56
CA LYS A 272 8.75 18.18 22.02
C LYS A 272 7.97 19.22 22.83
N GLU A 273 7.72 20.39 22.24
CA GLU A 273 6.93 21.45 22.87
C GLU A 273 5.42 21.15 22.84
N GLU A 274 4.98 20.34 21.88
CA GLU A 274 3.59 19.89 21.79
C GLU A 274 3.30 18.75 22.79
N LYS A 275 2.13 18.79 23.42
CA LYS A 275 1.75 17.82 24.45
C LYS A 275 1.49 16.44 23.86
N GLY A 276 1.95 15.42 24.59
CA GLY A 276 1.65 14.02 24.29
C GLY A 276 2.58 13.35 23.27
N TRP A 277 3.50 14.10 22.65
CA TRP A 277 4.44 13.55 21.70
C TRP A 277 5.67 12.90 22.36
N THR A 278 6.06 11.74 21.84
CA THR A 278 7.34 11.08 22.12
C THR A 278 8.01 10.79 20.78
N LEU A 279 8.96 11.63 20.38
CA LEU A 279 9.72 11.46 19.16
C LEU A 279 10.64 10.23 19.25
N GLN A 280 10.56 9.33 18.29
CA GLN A 280 11.46 8.18 18.18
C GLN A 280 12.62 8.48 17.25
N TYR A 281 12.34 9.00 16.06
CA TYR A 281 13.35 9.53 15.15
C TYR A 281 12.75 10.61 14.25
N LEU A 282 13.60 11.53 13.82
CA LEU A 282 13.43 12.46 12.71
C LEU A 282 14.77 12.55 12.01
N SER A 283 14.82 12.19 10.74
CA SER A 283 16.08 12.08 9.99
C SER A 283 15.91 12.51 8.54
N VAL A 284 16.99 13.02 7.97
CA VAL A 284 17.12 13.24 6.52
C VAL A 284 18.03 12.17 5.98
N CYS A 285 17.54 11.40 5.01
CA CYS A 285 18.24 10.25 4.45
C CYS A 285 18.32 10.33 2.94
N HIS A 286 19.33 9.68 2.36
CA HIS A 286 19.41 9.50 0.92
C HIS A 286 18.20 8.69 0.39
N GLY A 287 17.58 9.14 -0.69
CA GLY A 287 16.31 8.64 -1.16
C GLY A 287 16.26 7.14 -1.50
N LYS A 288 17.38 6.51 -1.88
CA LYS A 288 17.42 5.07 -2.19
C LYS A 288 18.01 4.24 -1.05
N SER A 289 19.20 4.60 -0.59
CA SER A 289 19.94 3.78 0.39
C SER A 289 19.49 3.98 1.83
N LEU A 290 18.70 5.03 2.12
CA LEU A 290 18.31 5.45 3.47
C LEU A 290 19.50 5.78 4.41
N ALA A 291 20.70 5.92 3.86
CA ALA A 291 21.86 6.39 4.62
C ALA A 291 21.59 7.82 5.15
N PRO A 292 21.84 8.10 6.43
CA PRO A 292 21.67 9.43 6.98
C PRO A 292 22.53 10.46 6.23
N LEU A 293 21.97 11.64 5.98
CA LEU A 293 22.66 12.75 5.34
C LEU A 293 23.03 13.83 6.36
N THR A 294 24.22 14.40 6.21
CA THR A 294 24.67 15.57 6.96
C THR A 294 24.48 16.88 6.19
N GLN A 295 24.21 16.77 4.88
CA GLN A 295 23.91 17.88 3.98
C GLN A 295 22.72 17.50 3.10
N PHE A 296 21.87 18.45 2.75
CA PHE A 296 20.77 18.21 1.81
C PHE A 296 21.31 17.96 0.41
N GLN A 297 21.22 16.73 -0.04
CA GLN A 297 21.62 16.28 -1.37
C GLN A 297 20.51 15.45 -2.00
N LYS A 298 19.96 15.92 -3.09
CA LYS A 298 18.89 15.21 -3.85
C LYS A 298 19.42 13.96 -4.57
N PRO A 299 18.60 12.89 -4.65
CA PRO A 299 17.29 12.73 -4.02
C PRO A 299 17.42 12.42 -2.52
N TYR A 300 16.58 13.05 -1.69
CA TYR A 300 16.55 12.76 -0.26
C TYR A 300 15.11 12.56 0.24
N VAL A 301 14.98 11.96 1.40
CA VAL A 301 13.72 11.80 2.11
C VAL A 301 13.87 12.29 3.56
N ILE A 302 12.87 13.02 4.03
CA ILE A 302 12.74 13.41 5.43
C ILE A 302 11.77 12.39 6.05
N VAL A 303 12.20 11.64 7.06
CA VAL A 303 11.43 10.56 7.67
C VAL A 303 11.27 10.77 9.16
N THR A 304 10.13 10.42 9.70
CA THR A 304 9.89 10.53 11.15
C THR A 304 8.98 9.41 11.65
N ALA A 305 9.21 9.02 12.90
CA ALA A 305 8.26 8.27 13.71
C ALA A 305 8.16 8.89 15.10
N ALA A 306 6.94 9.01 15.60
CA ALA A 306 6.67 9.49 16.93
C ALA A 306 5.42 8.81 17.50
N LYS A 307 5.31 8.74 18.82
CA LYS A 307 4.07 8.36 19.51
C LYS A 307 3.34 9.63 19.94
N LEU A 308 2.02 9.63 19.73
CA LEU A 308 1.10 10.57 20.32
C LEU A 308 0.21 9.79 21.28
N GLY A 309 0.43 9.97 22.58
CA GLY A 309 -0.12 9.04 23.57
C GLY A 309 0.34 7.61 23.29
N GLU A 310 -0.62 6.71 23.09
CA GLU A 310 -0.34 5.29 22.76
C GLU A 310 -0.23 5.02 21.26
N VAL A 311 -0.63 5.98 20.43
CA VAL A 311 -0.69 5.77 18.97
C VAL A 311 0.64 6.12 18.32
N ARG A 312 1.25 5.15 17.68
CA ARG A 312 2.49 5.35 16.91
C ARG A 312 2.16 5.80 15.48
N LEU A 313 2.67 6.95 15.10
CA LEU A 313 2.51 7.55 13.78
C LEU A 313 3.85 7.63 13.05
N ILE A 314 3.82 7.41 11.76
CA ILE A 314 4.96 7.62 10.85
C ILE A 314 4.54 8.54 9.71
N ASP A 315 5.46 9.31 9.23
CA ASP A 315 5.27 10.16 8.05
C ASP A 315 6.61 10.48 7.38
N ASN A 316 6.54 10.99 6.15
CA ASN A 316 7.72 11.41 5.42
C ASN A 316 7.42 12.47 4.35
N ILE A 317 8.48 13.14 3.88
CA ILE A 317 8.46 13.99 2.67
C ILE A 317 9.58 13.52 1.75
N VAL A 318 9.22 13.11 0.55
CA VAL A 318 10.16 12.71 -0.51
C VAL A 318 10.54 13.95 -1.32
N VAL A 319 11.84 14.15 -1.53
CA VAL A 319 12.40 15.27 -2.34
C VAL A 319 13.26 14.66 -3.44
N PRO A 320 12.72 14.58 -4.69
CA PRO A 320 13.39 13.99 -5.84
C PRO A 320 14.58 14.78 -6.36
#